data_f22fa1ed40ced58fdba45f8a0a570e29
#
_entry.id   f22fa1ed40ced58fdba45f8a0a570e29
#
_cell.length_a   1.000
_cell.length_b   1.000
_cell.length_c   1.000
_cell.angle_alpha   90.00
_cell.angle_beta   90.00
_cell.angle_gamma   90.00
#
_symmetry.space_group_name_H-M   'P 1'
#
loop_
_entity.id
_entity.type
_entity.pdbx_description
1 polymer ?
#
loop_
_entity_poly.entity_id
_entity_poly.type
_entity_poly.pdbx_seq_one_letter_code
_entity_poly.pdbx_strand_id
1 'polypeptide(L)'
;MSDQRHDLRQQALDYHAQPVPGKIAIALTKPAETARDLALAYSPGVAEPVREIAANPADAYRYTGKGNLVAVISNGTAILGLGNLGPLASKPVMEGKALLFKRFAGIDAIDIEVKHETSQQFIDTVAAIADTFGGINLEDIKAPECFEIEQALIARCDIPVFHDDQHGTAIVTAAGLLNALEVQGKQIGDSRIVCMGAGAAATACMELLIKCGAKPHNIFMLDRQGVIHSGRTDLNQYKQRFANDTPLRTLMEVIDGADVFVGVSGPDVLPAEAVALMAANPVIFACSNPDPEIKPAQAHAVRGDLIMGTGRSDYPNQINNVLCFPFIFRGALDARASRINDAMKIAAVEAIRGLAKEPVPAEVLTAAGVSELAFGKDYVIPKPMDARLLPRVARAVALAAVESGVARVALPADYMLG
;
A
#
# COMPACT_ATOMS: atom_id res chain seq x y z
N MET A 1 3.45 26.95 16.25
CA MET A 1 3.09 25.51 16.07
C MET A 1 1.67 25.18 16.55
N SER A 2 1.15 25.69 17.65
CA SER A 2 -0.24 25.47 18.11
C SER A 2 -1.28 26.05 17.14
N ASP A 3 -1.06 27.25 16.64
CA ASP A 3 -1.97 27.95 15.71
C ASP A 3 -2.07 27.24 14.35
N GLN A 4 -0.97 26.80 13.77
CA GLN A 4 -0.98 26.09 12.49
C GLN A 4 -1.65 24.70 12.58
N ARG A 5 -1.53 23.98 13.71
CA ARG A 5 -2.25 22.72 13.93
C ARG A 5 -3.73 22.92 14.14
N HIS A 6 -4.13 24.03 14.77
CA HIS A 6 -5.55 24.37 14.97
C HIS A 6 -6.19 24.75 13.63
N ASP A 7 -5.50 25.51 12.80
CA ASP A 7 -5.94 25.90 11.46
C ASP A 7 -6.09 24.66 10.54
N LEU A 8 -5.11 23.77 10.49
CA LEU A 8 -5.19 22.52 9.71
C LEU A 8 -6.33 21.61 10.18
N ARG A 9 -6.57 21.52 11.49
CA ARG A 9 -7.68 20.74 12.05
C ARG A 9 -9.02 21.26 11.54
N GLN A 10 -9.25 22.56 11.60
CA GLN A 10 -10.51 23.14 11.13
C GLN A 10 -10.67 23.00 9.62
N GLN A 11 -9.64 23.26 8.84
CA GLN A 11 -9.64 23.04 7.39
C GLN A 11 -9.98 21.60 7.02
N ALA A 12 -9.44 20.62 7.73
CA ALA A 12 -9.74 19.20 7.50
C ALA A 12 -11.21 18.87 7.81
N LEU A 13 -11.76 19.39 8.90
CA LEU A 13 -13.18 19.19 9.24
C LEU A 13 -14.10 19.85 8.20
N ASP A 14 -13.80 21.05 7.78
CA ASP A 14 -14.57 21.79 6.77
C ASP A 14 -14.51 21.05 5.41
N TYR A 15 -13.34 20.56 5.01
CA TYR A 15 -13.17 19.76 3.79
C TYR A 15 -14.05 18.50 3.77
N HIS A 16 -14.25 17.84 4.91
CA HIS A 16 -15.09 16.64 5.00
C HIS A 16 -16.58 16.95 5.10
N ALA A 17 -16.94 18.15 5.57
CA ALA A 17 -18.33 18.55 5.79
C ALA A 17 -18.93 19.36 4.64
N GLN A 18 -18.10 20.07 3.85
CA GLN A 18 -18.53 21.07 2.88
C GLN A 18 -18.04 20.77 1.47
N PRO A 19 -18.78 21.17 0.40
CA PRO A 19 -20.17 21.69 0.42
C PRO A 19 -21.22 20.58 0.68
N VAL A 20 -20.81 19.32 0.54
CA VAL A 20 -21.62 18.11 0.82
C VAL A 20 -20.77 17.17 1.65
N PRO A 21 -21.31 16.57 2.72
CA PRO A 21 -20.56 15.59 3.54
C PRO A 21 -20.03 14.40 2.74
N GLY A 22 -18.83 13.94 3.08
CA GLY A 22 -18.17 12.80 2.43
C GLY A 22 -17.30 13.17 1.23
N LYS A 23 -16.67 12.18 0.62
CA LYS A 23 -15.70 12.37 -0.47
C LYS A 23 -16.09 11.66 -1.76
N ILE A 24 -17.09 10.78 -1.71
CA ILE A 24 -17.53 9.99 -2.85
C ILE A 24 -19.02 10.18 -3.09
N ALA A 25 -19.46 10.01 -4.35
CA ALA A 25 -20.84 10.02 -4.75
C ALA A 25 -21.08 8.92 -5.81
N ILE A 26 -22.31 8.45 -5.92
CA ILE A 26 -22.73 7.53 -6.97
C ILE A 26 -23.23 8.34 -8.15
N ALA A 27 -22.75 8.02 -9.36
CA ALA A 27 -23.18 8.64 -10.60
C ALA A 27 -23.80 7.58 -11.55
N LEU A 28 -24.79 7.99 -12.31
CA LEU A 28 -25.40 7.14 -13.34
C LEU A 28 -24.51 7.12 -14.58
N THR A 29 -24.34 5.93 -15.19
CA THR A 29 -23.59 5.72 -16.45
C THR A 29 -24.49 5.53 -17.65
N LYS A 30 -25.80 5.46 -17.44
CA LYS A 30 -26.84 5.26 -18.46
C LYS A 30 -27.93 6.33 -18.34
N PRO A 31 -28.54 6.74 -19.46
CA PRO A 31 -29.70 7.63 -19.41
C PRO A 31 -30.88 6.95 -18.75
N ALA A 32 -31.70 7.72 -18.03
CA ALA A 32 -32.93 7.26 -17.39
C ALA A 32 -34.05 8.32 -17.49
N GLU A 33 -34.16 8.97 -18.67
CA GLU A 33 -35.02 10.13 -18.88
C GLU A 33 -36.34 9.77 -19.60
N THR A 34 -36.34 8.65 -20.34
CA THR A 34 -37.49 8.24 -21.14
C THR A 34 -38.10 6.92 -20.65
N ALA A 35 -39.39 6.67 -21.01
CA ALA A 35 -40.02 5.38 -20.74
C ALA A 35 -39.25 4.21 -21.40
N ARG A 36 -38.61 4.46 -22.54
CA ARG A 36 -37.75 3.47 -23.19
C ARG A 36 -36.52 3.17 -22.39
N ASP A 37 -35.83 4.21 -21.84
CA ASP A 37 -34.67 4.03 -20.99
C ASP A 37 -34.99 3.21 -19.75
N LEU A 38 -36.13 3.51 -19.11
CA LEU A 38 -36.61 2.75 -17.94
C LEU A 38 -36.95 1.30 -18.29
N ALA A 39 -37.55 1.05 -19.45
CA ALA A 39 -37.85 -0.30 -19.90
C ALA A 39 -36.58 -1.12 -20.18
N LEU A 40 -35.51 -0.50 -20.63
CA LEU A 40 -34.21 -1.14 -20.86
C LEU A 40 -33.41 -1.29 -19.55
N ALA A 41 -33.42 -0.25 -18.71
CA ALA A 41 -32.58 -0.21 -17.48
C ALA A 41 -33.19 -1.10 -16.37
N TYR A 42 -34.52 -1.28 -16.35
CA TYR A 42 -35.22 -2.02 -15.31
C TYR A 42 -36.23 -3.03 -15.93
N SER A 43 -37.51 -2.85 -15.74
CA SER A 43 -38.49 -3.84 -16.20
C SER A 43 -39.10 -3.42 -17.53
N PRO A 44 -39.18 -4.31 -18.56
CA PRO A 44 -38.78 -5.73 -18.58
C PRO A 44 -37.36 -6.04 -19.00
N GLY A 45 -36.62 -5.08 -19.56
CA GLY A 45 -35.36 -5.30 -20.26
C GLY A 45 -34.24 -5.90 -19.40
N VAL A 46 -34.19 -5.59 -18.10
CA VAL A 46 -33.18 -6.11 -17.16
C VAL A 46 -33.17 -7.64 -17.03
N ALA A 47 -34.27 -8.31 -17.42
CA ALA A 47 -34.35 -9.77 -17.41
C ALA A 47 -33.33 -10.42 -18.38
N GLU A 48 -32.97 -9.75 -19.48
CA GLU A 48 -32.03 -10.32 -20.45
C GLU A 48 -30.61 -10.44 -19.90
N PRO A 49 -29.94 -9.37 -19.38
CA PRO A 49 -28.63 -9.54 -18.75
C PRO A 49 -28.66 -10.50 -17.54
N VAL A 50 -29.76 -10.60 -16.79
CA VAL A 50 -29.88 -11.59 -15.70
C VAL A 50 -29.80 -13.02 -16.26
N ARG A 51 -30.50 -13.32 -17.39
CA ARG A 51 -30.42 -14.66 -18.02
C ARG A 51 -29.04 -14.99 -18.55
N GLU A 52 -28.38 -14.00 -19.19
CA GLU A 52 -27.01 -14.18 -19.70
C GLU A 52 -26.03 -14.47 -18.56
N ILE A 53 -26.07 -13.69 -17.47
CA ILE A 53 -25.22 -13.90 -16.30
C ILE A 53 -25.51 -15.24 -15.60
N ALA A 54 -26.79 -15.63 -15.52
CA ALA A 54 -27.17 -16.92 -14.95
C ALA A 54 -26.65 -18.11 -15.78
N ALA A 55 -26.60 -17.96 -17.11
CA ALA A 55 -26.05 -18.96 -18.02
C ALA A 55 -24.50 -18.96 -18.01
N ASN A 56 -23.88 -17.80 -17.90
CA ASN A 56 -22.44 -17.62 -17.85
C ASN A 56 -22.04 -16.52 -16.85
N PRO A 57 -21.62 -16.87 -15.62
CA PRO A 57 -21.25 -15.88 -14.59
C PRO A 57 -20.18 -14.87 -15.01
N ALA A 58 -19.33 -15.20 -15.99
CA ALA A 58 -18.33 -14.27 -16.51
C ALA A 58 -18.94 -13.05 -17.21
N ASP A 59 -20.18 -13.13 -17.67
CA ASP A 59 -20.89 -12.01 -18.30
C ASP A 59 -21.31 -10.91 -17.30
N ALA A 60 -21.19 -11.15 -15.99
CA ALA A 60 -21.28 -10.09 -14.99
C ALA A 60 -20.28 -8.97 -15.24
N TYR A 61 -19.09 -9.27 -15.72
CA TYR A 61 -18.06 -8.29 -16.09
C TYR A 61 -18.41 -7.46 -17.33
N ARG A 62 -19.35 -7.96 -18.16
CA ARG A 62 -19.83 -7.30 -19.39
C ARG A 62 -21.06 -6.42 -19.13
N TYR A 63 -21.97 -6.90 -18.29
CA TYR A 63 -23.28 -6.28 -18.14
C TYR A 63 -23.45 -5.50 -16.83
N THR A 64 -22.46 -5.51 -15.94
CA THR A 64 -22.50 -4.78 -14.66
C THR A 64 -21.21 -3.96 -14.43
N GLY A 65 -21.20 -3.15 -13.39
CA GLY A 65 -20.01 -2.41 -12.94
C GLY A 65 -18.96 -3.25 -12.22
N LYS A 66 -19.19 -4.56 -12.01
CA LYS A 66 -18.32 -5.46 -11.24
C LYS A 66 -16.84 -5.36 -11.63
N GLY A 67 -16.55 -5.29 -12.93
CA GLY A 67 -15.18 -5.30 -13.44
C GLY A 67 -14.32 -4.07 -13.08
N ASN A 68 -14.97 -2.99 -12.68
CA ASN A 68 -14.30 -1.73 -12.27
C ASN A 68 -14.62 -1.31 -10.83
N LEU A 69 -15.18 -2.19 -10.01
CA LEU A 69 -15.64 -1.87 -8.66
C LEU A 69 -14.78 -2.60 -7.62
N VAL A 70 -14.16 -1.84 -6.70
CA VAL A 70 -13.37 -2.36 -5.58
C VAL A 70 -14.08 -2.05 -4.26
N ALA A 71 -14.16 -3.04 -3.36
CA ALA A 71 -14.55 -2.79 -1.98
C ALA A 71 -13.32 -2.40 -1.15
N VAL A 72 -13.40 -1.27 -0.45
CA VAL A 72 -12.43 -0.89 0.59
C VAL A 72 -13.01 -1.30 1.94
N ILE A 73 -12.46 -2.34 2.54
CA ILE A 73 -13.07 -2.98 3.72
C ILE A 73 -12.17 -2.83 4.95
N SER A 74 -12.77 -2.33 6.03
CA SER A 74 -12.09 -2.13 7.31
C SER A 74 -12.95 -2.60 8.49
N ASN A 75 -12.30 -2.94 9.59
CA ASN A 75 -12.92 -3.08 10.91
C ASN A 75 -12.49 -1.97 11.89
N GLY A 76 -11.64 -1.04 11.44
CA GLY A 76 -11.18 0.10 12.21
C GLY A 76 -10.35 -0.24 13.44
N THR A 77 -9.62 -1.36 13.42
CA THR A 77 -8.81 -1.82 14.57
C THR A 77 -7.39 -1.27 14.57
N ALA A 78 -6.93 -0.65 13.46
CA ALA A 78 -5.59 -0.08 13.33
C ALA A 78 -5.60 1.24 12.51
N ILE A 79 -6.52 2.15 12.83
CA ILE A 79 -6.73 3.40 12.08
C ILE A 79 -5.51 4.32 12.26
N LEU A 80 -4.70 4.44 11.20
CA LEU A 80 -3.50 5.30 11.18
C LEU A 80 -2.65 5.11 12.46
N GLY A 81 -2.15 6.20 13.05
CA GLY A 81 -1.51 6.22 14.37
C GLY A 81 -2.48 6.28 15.56
N LEU A 82 -3.81 6.26 15.31
CA LEU A 82 -4.84 6.42 16.34
C LEU A 82 -5.26 5.09 16.99
N GLY A 83 -4.96 3.96 16.36
CA GLY A 83 -5.25 2.63 16.87
C GLY A 83 -6.70 2.18 16.67
N ASN A 84 -7.24 1.42 17.62
CA ASN A 84 -8.58 0.83 17.54
C ASN A 84 -9.66 1.83 17.98
N LEU A 85 -10.31 2.47 17.02
CA LEU A 85 -11.45 3.36 17.24
C LEU A 85 -12.76 2.79 16.70
N GLY A 86 -12.71 1.59 16.10
CA GLY A 86 -13.87 0.90 15.57
C GLY A 86 -14.24 1.28 14.13
N PRO A 87 -15.14 0.48 13.52
CA PRO A 87 -15.42 0.56 12.09
C PRO A 87 -15.98 1.92 11.67
N LEU A 88 -16.96 2.49 12.39
CA LEU A 88 -17.56 3.76 11.98
C LEU A 88 -16.55 4.92 11.96
N ALA A 89 -15.59 4.92 12.88
CA ALA A 89 -14.57 5.96 12.94
C ALA A 89 -13.53 5.84 11.80
N SER A 90 -13.40 4.67 11.16
CA SER A 90 -12.50 4.47 10.00
C SER A 90 -13.08 5.05 8.69
N LYS A 91 -14.39 5.27 8.61
CA LYS A 91 -15.07 5.68 7.38
C LYS A 91 -14.42 6.88 6.66
N PRO A 92 -14.00 7.97 7.31
CA PRO A 92 -13.33 9.07 6.61
C PRO A 92 -12.01 8.65 5.93
N VAL A 93 -11.28 7.68 6.49
CA VAL A 93 -10.07 7.12 5.88
C VAL A 93 -10.43 6.26 4.68
N MET A 94 -11.45 5.40 4.81
CA MET A 94 -11.91 4.49 3.75
C MET A 94 -12.49 5.24 2.54
N GLU A 95 -13.29 6.30 2.76
CA GLU A 95 -13.69 7.22 1.70
C GLU A 95 -12.50 7.92 1.04
N GLY A 96 -11.46 8.26 1.82
CA GLY A 96 -10.20 8.78 1.30
C GLY A 96 -9.51 7.78 0.38
N LYS A 97 -9.48 6.52 0.76
CA LYS A 97 -8.94 5.44 -0.07
C LYS A 97 -9.74 5.29 -1.38
N ALA A 98 -11.08 5.32 -1.31
CA ALA A 98 -11.95 5.26 -2.49
C ALA A 98 -11.73 6.45 -3.44
N LEU A 99 -11.55 7.67 -2.90
CA LEU A 99 -11.19 8.86 -3.68
C LEU A 99 -9.87 8.65 -4.45
N LEU A 100 -8.85 8.09 -3.79
CA LEU A 100 -7.54 7.85 -4.42
C LEU A 100 -7.63 6.78 -5.52
N PHE A 101 -8.40 5.70 -5.34
CA PHE A 101 -8.70 4.72 -6.38
C PHE A 101 -9.30 5.39 -7.63
N LYS A 102 -10.33 6.23 -7.42
CA LYS A 102 -10.99 6.93 -8.53
C LYS A 102 -10.06 7.93 -9.20
N ARG A 103 -9.36 8.76 -8.40
CA ARG A 103 -8.51 9.84 -8.90
C ARG A 103 -7.33 9.34 -9.72
N PHE A 104 -6.64 8.28 -9.25
CA PHE A 104 -5.38 7.84 -9.85
C PHE A 104 -5.52 6.71 -10.86
N ALA A 105 -6.54 5.86 -10.71
CA ALA A 105 -6.69 4.67 -11.55
C ALA A 105 -8.06 4.55 -12.24
N GLY A 106 -8.96 5.52 -12.09
CA GLY A 106 -10.31 5.45 -12.65
C GLY A 106 -11.17 4.33 -12.09
N ILE A 107 -10.76 3.70 -10.99
CA ILE A 107 -11.46 2.60 -10.34
C ILE A 107 -12.57 3.17 -9.46
N ASP A 108 -13.78 2.65 -9.62
CA ASP A 108 -14.88 2.92 -8.70
C ASP A 108 -14.65 2.11 -7.42
N ALA A 109 -14.80 2.76 -6.26
CA ALA A 109 -14.61 2.08 -4.98
C ALA A 109 -15.70 2.48 -3.99
N ILE A 110 -16.15 1.51 -3.21
CA ILE A 110 -17.10 1.69 -2.12
C ILE A 110 -16.46 1.21 -0.83
N ASP A 111 -16.52 2.03 0.20
CA ASP A 111 -16.06 1.69 1.53
C ASP A 111 -17.10 0.90 2.32
N ILE A 112 -16.65 -0.11 3.06
CA ILE A 112 -17.50 -1.00 3.87
C ILE A 112 -16.83 -1.20 5.24
N GLU A 113 -17.44 -0.60 6.25
CA GLU A 113 -17.00 -0.70 7.64
C GLU A 113 -17.72 -1.84 8.34
N VAL A 114 -16.97 -2.92 8.64
CA VAL A 114 -17.55 -4.15 9.19
C VAL A 114 -17.41 -4.22 10.70
N LYS A 115 -18.56 -4.19 11.40
CA LYS A 115 -18.61 -4.51 12.83
C LYS A 115 -18.66 -6.03 13.02
N HIS A 116 -17.78 -6.57 13.84
CA HIS A 116 -17.70 -8.00 14.11
C HIS A 116 -17.23 -8.27 15.56
N GLU A 117 -17.46 -9.48 16.02
CA GLU A 117 -16.98 -9.95 17.32
C GLU A 117 -15.76 -10.86 17.18
N THR A 118 -15.65 -11.60 16.08
CA THR A 118 -14.56 -12.53 15.79
C THR A 118 -14.03 -12.36 14.37
N SER A 119 -12.75 -12.69 14.13
CA SER A 119 -12.17 -12.68 12.78
C SER A 119 -12.95 -13.57 11.82
N GLN A 120 -13.49 -14.71 12.30
CA GLN A 120 -14.31 -15.60 11.47
C GLN A 120 -15.59 -14.92 10.98
N GLN A 121 -16.29 -14.16 11.84
CA GLN A 121 -17.47 -13.41 11.46
C GLN A 121 -17.15 -12.35 10.40
N PHE A 122 -16.01 -11.66 10.54
CA PHE A 122 -15.52 -10.71 9.53
C PHE A 122 -15.29 -11.40 8.19
N ILE A 123 -14.56 -12.52 8.19
CA ILE A 123 -14.25 -13.32 7.00
C ILE A 123 -15.55 -13.78 6.32
N ASP A 124 -16.51 -14.32 7.06
CA ASP A 124 -17.78 -14.81 6.52
C ASP A 124 -18.61 -13.67 5.90
N THR A 125 -18.65 -12.52 6.55
CA THR A 125 -19.34 -11.33 6.05
C THR A 125 -18.74 -10.85 4.73
N VAL A 126 -17.41 -10.71 4.69
CA VAL A 126 -16.70 -10.21 3.50
C VAL A 126 -16.82 -11.21 2.34
N ALA A 127 -16.65 -12.50 2.61
CA ALA A 127 -16.78 -13.54 1.59
C ALA A 127 -18.20 -13.60 1.00
N ALA A 128 -19.24 -13.35 1.81
CA ALA A 128 -20.62 -13.36 1.36
C ALA A 128 -20.98 -12.24 0.37
N ILE A 129 -20.26 -11.10 0.41
CA ILE A 129 -20.49 -9.97 -0.50
C ILE A 129 -19.48 -9.89 -1.64
N ALA A 130 -18.48 -10.74 -1.66
CA ALA A 130 -17.32 -10.66 -2.58
C ALA A 130 -17.74 -10.69 -4.06
N ASP A 131 -18.80 -11.41 -4.43
CA ASP A 131 -19.26 -11.52 -5.82
C ASP A 131 -19.73 -10.19 -6.43
N THR A 132 -20.03 -9.20 -5.60
CA THR A 132 -20.39 -7.85 -6.06
C THR A 132 -19.21 -7.13 -6.70
N PHE A 133 -17.97 -7.44 -6.30
CA PHE A 133 -16.77 -6.66 -6.59
C PHE A 133 -15.84 -7.36 -7.57
N GLY A 134 -15.03 -6.56 -8.27
CA GLY A 134 -13.89 -7.03 -9.05
C GLY A 134 -12.63 -7.25 -8.22
N GLY A 135 -12.55 -6.65 -7.01
CA GLY A 135 -11.46 -6.80 -6.07
C GLY A 135 -11.80 -6.25 -4.68
N ILE A 136 -11.02 -6.66 -3.69
CA ILE A 136 -11.17 -6.24 -2.29
C ILE A 136 -9.85 -5.67 -1.78
N ASN A 137 -9.87 -4.42 -1.34
CA ASN A 137 -8.81 -3.80 -0.56
C ASN A 137 -9.14 -3.87 0.93
N LEU A 138 -8.34 -4.59 1.70
CA LEU A 138 -8.40 -4.60 3.16
C LEU A 138 -7.55 -3.45 3.70
N GLU A 139 -8.08 -2.73 4.70
CA GLU A 139 -7.44 -1.53 5.24
C GLU A 139 -7.63 -1.43 6.75
N ASP A 140 -6.63 -0.89 7.46
CA ASP A 140 -6.69 -0.57 8.90
C ASP A 140 -7.12 -1.76 9.80
N ILE A 141 -6.71 -2.98 9.45
CA ILE A 141 -6.93 -4.20 10.24
C ILE A 141 -5.64 -4.53 11.00
N LYS A 142 -5.73 -4.63 12.32
CA LYS A 142 -4.54 -4.87 13.17
C LYS A 142 -3.94 -6.26 12.98
N ALA A 143 -2.63 -6.36 13.21
CA ALA A 143 -1.93 -7.63 13.34
C ALA A 143 -2.12 -8.23 14.76
N PRO A 144 -2.15 -9.58 14.91
CA PRO A 144 -1.90 -10.59 13.87
C PRO A 144 -3.15 -10.96 13.03
N GLU A 145 -4.35 -10.51 13.42
CA GLU A 145 -5.62 -10.90 12.80
C GLU A 145 -5.66 -10.59 11.29
N CYS A 146 -5.03 -9.49 10.86
CA CYS A 146 -5.00 -9.11 9.44
C CYS A 146 -4.39 -10.19 8.54
N PHE A 147 -3.39 -10.94 9.01
CA PHE A 147 -2.76 -12.02 8.24
C PHE A 147 -3.73 -13.18 8.00
N GLU A 148 -4.44 -13.60 9.06
CA GLU A 148 -5.40 -14.71 8.99
C GLU A 148 -6.61 -14.32 8.14
N ILE A 149 -7.12 -13.09 8.31
CA ILE A 149 -8.25 -12.55 7.55
C ILE A 149 -7.91 -12.51 6.06
N GLU A 150 -6.76 -11.94 5.69
CA GLU A 150 -6.37 -11.84 4.29
C GLU A 150 -6.19 -13.22 3.64
N GLN A 151 -5.45 -14.12 4.29
CA GLN A 151 -5.22 -15.47 3.78
C GLN A 151 -6.53 -16.26 3.60
N ALA A 152 -7.44 -16.17 4.57
CA ALA A 152 -8.73 -16.83 4.49
C ALA A 152 -9.59 -16.27 3.34
N LEU A 153 -9.58 -14.96 3.13
CA LEU A 153 -10.33 -14.31 2.05
C LEU A 153 -9.70 -14.61 0.67
N ILE A 154 -8.37 -14.62 0.54
CA ILE A 154 -7.68 -15.05 -0.69
C ILE A 154 -8.05 -16.49 -1.07
N ALA A 155 -8.22 -17.36 -0.08
CA ALA A 155 -8.59 -18.76 -0.32
C ALA A 155 -10.07 -18.95 -0.68
N ARG A 156 -10.96 -18.05 -0.25
CA ARG A 156 -12.43 -18.16 -0.40
C ARG A 156 -13.00 -17.33 -1.55
N CYS A 157 -12.34 -16.22 -1.89
CA CYS A 157 -12.81 -15.30 -2.92
C CYS A 157 -12.14 -15.57 -4.25
N ASP A 158 -12.91 -15.53 -5.34
CA ASP A 158 -12.42 -15.74 -6.70
C ASP A 158 -12.07 -14.41 -7.40
N ILE A 159 -11.67 -13.42 -6.63
CA ILE A 159 -11.25 -12.08 -7.04
C ILE A 159 -10.02 -11.67 -6.24
N PRO A 160 -9.22 -10.69 -6.70
CA PRO A 160 -8.09 -10.15 -5.95
C PRO A 160 -8.50 -9.65 -4.56
N VAL A 161 -7.84 -10.15 -3.52
CA VAL A 161 -7.87 -9.62 -2.16
C VAL A 161 -6.47 -9.15 -1.82
N PHE A 162 -6.34 -7.93 -1.28
CA PHE A 162 -5.05 -7.30 -1.04
C PHE A 162 -5.16 -6.38 0.19
N HIS A 163 -4.28 -6.57 1.16
CA HIS A 163 -4.20 -5.71 2.34
C HIS A 163 -3.15 -4.63 2.11
N ASP A 164 -3.59 -3.40 1.92
CA ASP A 164 -2.70 -2.32 1.49
C ASP A 164 -1.66 -1.93 2.55
N ASP A 165 -2.03 -1.89 3.83
CA ASP A 165 -1.06 -1.61 4.91
C ASP A 165 0.07 -2.63 4.99
N GLN A 166 -0.17 -3.86 4.54
CA GLN A 166 0.88 -4.86 4.41
C GLN A 166 1.65 -4.67 3.10
N HIS A 167 0.97 -4.90 2.00
CA HIS A 167 1.62 -5.12 0.70
C HIS A 167 1.89 -3.83 -0.07
N GLY A 168 1.00 -2.84 0.01
CA GLY A 168 1.25 -1.51 -0.58
C GLY A 168 2.46 -0.87 0.05
N THR A 169 2.51 -0.86 1.38
CA THR A 169 3.67 -0.36 2.14
C THR A 169 4.95 -1.12 1.81
N ALA A 170 4.88 -2.46 1.71
CA ALA A 170 6.04 -3.28 1.36
C ALA A 170 6.57 -2.98 -0.04
N ILE A 171 5.69 -2.83 -1.04
CA ILE A 171 6.07 -2.57 -2.42
C ILE A 171 6.77 -1.21 -2.55
N VAL A 172 6.20 -0.16 -1.97
CA VAL A 172 6.80 1.19 -2.07
C VAL A 172 8.10 1.29 -1.27
N THR A 173 8.17 0.62 -0.11
CA THR A 173 9.41 0.52 0.68
C THR A 173 10.50 -0.20 -0.11
N ALA A 174 10.18 -1.34 -0.72
CA ALA A 174 11.14 -2.10 -1.52
C ALA A 174 11.61 -1.30 -2.74
N ALA A 175 10.72 -0.65 -3.48
CA ALA A 175 11.08 0.16 -4.65
C ALA A 175 12.02 1.31 -4.27
N GLY A 176 11.67 2.08 -3.26
CA GLY A 176 12.51 3.19 -2.78
C GLY A 176 13.84 2.71 -2.20
N LEU A 177 13.83 1.63 -1.42
CA LEU A 177 15.02 1.08 -0.77
C LEU A 177 16.04 0.54 -1.80
N LEU A 178 15.58 -0.24 -2.78
CA LEU A 178 16.46 -0.76 -3.83
C LEU A 178 17.13 0.38 -4.62
N ASN A 179 16.41 1.46 -4.91
CA ASN A 179 16.97 2.63 -5.55
C ASN A 179 17.92 3.39 -4.63
N ALA A 180 17.58 3.56 -3.34
CA ALA A 180 18.45 4.22 -2.38
C ALA A 180 19.76 3.45 -2.18
N LEU A 181 19.73 2.13 -2.11
CA LEU A 181 20.92 1.28 -2.05
C LEU A 181 21.79 1.43 -3.32
N GLU A 182 21.15 1.48 -4.50
CA GLU A 182 21.87 1.71 -5.76
C GLU A 182 22.59 3.06 -5.77
N VAL A 183 21.92 4.15 -5.34
CA VAL A 183 22.53 5.49 -5.19
C VAL A 183 23.69 5.48 -4.18
N GLN A 184 23.58 4.68 -3.12
CA GLN A 184 24.64 4.54 -2.10
C GLN A 184 25.73 3.53 -2.46
N GLY A 185 25.64 2.88 -3.65
CA GLY A 185 26.59 1.88 -4.12
C GLY A 185 26.57 0.57 -3.34
N LYS A 186 25.42 0.21 -2.76
CA LYS A 186 25.23 -0.99 -1.94
C LYS A 186 24.34 -2.01 -2.62
N GLN A 187 24.52 -3.28 -2.25
CA GLN A 187 23.69 -4.40 -2.70
C GLN A 187 22.79 -4.89 -1.57
N ILE A 188 21.51 -5.14 -1.87
CA ILE A 188 20.55 -5.56 -0.86
C ILE A 188 20.93 -6.89 -0.19
N GLY A 189 21.53 -7.83 -0.93
CA GLY A 189 21.96 -9.12 -0.42
C GLY A 189 23.09 -9.06 0.62
N ASP A 190 23.82 -7.96 0.65
CA ASP A 190 24.95 -7.76 1.57
C ASP A 190 24.65 -6.71 2.65
N SER A 191 23.51 -6.03 2.53
CA SER A 191 23.10 -4.99 3.45
C SER A 191 22.56 -5.54 4.76
N ARG A 192 22.99 -4.96 5.88
CA ARG A 192 22.42 -5.19 7.20
C ARG A 192 21.22 -4.27 7.38
N ILE A 193 20.04 -4.87 7.59
CA ILE A 193 18.75 -4.19 7.66
C ILE A 193 18.21 -4.27 9.09
N VAL A 194 17.93 -3.11 9.68
CA VAL A 194 17.25 -3.02 10.98
C VAL A 194 15.82 -2.51 10.74
N CYS A 195 14.83 -3.30 11.19
CA CYS A 195 13.42 -2.95 11.09
C CYS A 195 12.84 -2.66 12.47
N MET A 196 12.44 -1.42 12.71
CA MET A 196 11.73 -1.03 13.93
C MET A 196 10.22 -1.18 13.73
N GLY A 197 9.66 -2.20 14.35
CA GLY A 197 8.29 -2.65 14.23
C GLY A 197 8.23 -4.14 13.91
N ALA A 198 7.14 -4.79 14.31
CA ALA A 198 6.87 -6.21 14.06
C ALA A 198 5.35 -6.45 13.86
N GLY A 199 4.68 -5.46 13.32
CA GLY A 199 3.28 -5.52 12.91
C GLY A 199 3.10 -5.91 11.44
N ALA A 200 1.92 -5.63 10.90
CA ALA A 200 1.53 -5.96 9.53
C ALA A 200 2.51 -5.41 8.48
N ALA A 201 2.76 -4.11 8.48
CA ALA A 201 3.66 -3.46 7.55
C ALA A 201 5.10 -3.98 7.65
N ALA A 202 5.65 -4.07 8.88
CA ALA A 202 7.02 -4.54 9.11
C ALA A 202 7.25 -5.95 8.57
N THR A 203 6.35 -6.88 8.90
CA THR A 203 6.40 -8.27 8.43
C THR A 203 6.37 -8.34 6.90
N ALA A 204 5.41 -7.66 6.27
CA ALA A 204 5.27 -7.66 4.81
C ALA A 204 6.45 -6.99 4.10
N CYS A 205 7.00 -5.88 4.65
CA CYS A 205 8.19 -5.23 4.12
C CYS A 205 9.38 -6.19 4.10
N MET A 206 9.67 -6.84 5.22
CA MET A 206 10.83 -7.72 5.32
C MET A 206 10.65 -8.99 4.46
N GLU A 207 9.44 -9.56 4.39
CA GLU A 207 9.15 -10.69 3.49
C GLU A 207 9.37 -10.32 2.01
N LEU A 208 8.92 -9.13 1.59
CA LEU A 208 9.12 -8.70 0.21
C LEU A 208 10.58 -8.37 -0.09
N LEU A 209 11.31 -7.74 0.84
CA LEU A 209 12.73 -7.49 0.69
C LEU A 209 13.55 -8.79 0.55
N ILE A 210 13.18 -9.85 1.27
CA ILE A 210 13.80 -11.18 1.09
C ILE A 210 13.55 -11.69 -0.34
N LYS A 211 12.34 -11.54 -0.87
CA LYS A 211 12.02 -11.92 -2.27
C LYS A 211 12.77 -11.06 -3.29
N CYS A 212 13.14 -9.82 -2.92
CA CYS A 212 13.97 -8.93 -3.71
C CYS A 212 15.49 -9.16 -3.51
N GLY A 213 15.90 -10.14 -2.73
CA GLY A 213 17.29 -10.56 -2.57
C GLY A 213 17.95 -10.26 -1.22
N ALA A 214 17.24 -9.69 -0.25
CA ALA A 214 17.76 -9.54 1.11
C ALA A 214 17.97 -10.91 1.75
N LYS A 215 19.08 -11.08 2.47
CA LYS A 215 19.35 -12.34 3.19
C LYS A 215 18.67 -12.31 4.58
N PRO A 216 17.88 -13.33 4.94
CA PRO A 216 17.14 -13.31 6.22
C PRO A 216 18.03 -13.08 7.45
N HIS A 217 19.22 -13.61 7.49
CA HIS A 217 20.16 -13.44 8.61
C HIS A 217 20.74 -12.02 8.74
N ASN A 218 20.62 -11.18 7.71
CA ASN A 218 21.00 -9.78 7.73
C ASN A 218 19.85 -8.85 8.16
N ILE A 219 18.64 -9.39 8.40
CA ILE A 219 17.46 -8.62 8.81
C ILE A 219 17.26 -8.78 10.32
N PHE A 220 17.30 -7.66 11.04
CA PHE A 220 17.05 -7.60 12.48
C PHE A 220 15.76 -6.80 12.73
N MET A 221 14.71 -7.50 13.16
CA MET A 221 13.45 -6.85 13.53
C MET A 221 13.39 -6.61 15.03
N LEU A 222 12.76 -5.50 15.41
CA LEU A 222 12.52 -5.14 16.81
C LEU A 222 11.04 -4.92 17.06
N ASP A 223 10.58 -5.35 18.23
CA ASP A 223 9.30 -4.96 18.79
C ASP A 223 9.51 -4.24 20.15
N ARG A 224 8.43 -4.03 20.90
CA ARG A 224 8.49 -3.33 22.19
C ARG A 224 9.37 -4.03 23.25
N GLN A 225 9.71 -5.29 23.07
CA GLN A 225 10.57 -6.07 23.94
C GLN A 225 12.02 -6.14 23.45
N GLY A 226 12.34 -5.43 22.34
CA GLY A 226 13.67 -5.40 21.74
C GLY A 226 13.78 -6.30 20.51
N VAL A 227 15.00 -6.81 20.27
CA VAL A 227 15.30 -7.64 19.10
C VAL A 227 14.51 -8.94 19.10
N ILE A 228 13.98 -9.29 17.93
CA ILE A 228 13.36 -10.61 17.71
C ILE A 228 14.48 -11.62 17.45
N HIS A 229 14.71 -12.52 18.41
CA HIS A 229 15.79 -13.51 18.36
C HIS A 229 15.30 -14.90 18.74
N SER A 230 16.04 -15.94 18.37
CA SER A 230 15.67 -17.35 18.53
C SER A 230 15.44 -17.79 19.98
N GLY A 231 16.06 -17.11 20.95
CA GLY A 231 15.87 -17.38 22.38
C GLY A 231 14.59 -16.81 23.01
N ARG A 232 13.73 -16.11 22.24
CA ARG A 232 12.43 -15.58 22.74
C ARG A 232 11.35 -16.65 22.67
N THR A 233 10.53 -16.72 23.71
CA THR A 233 9.41 -17.68 23.85
C THR A 233 8.03 -17.06 23.65
N ASP A 234 7.97 -15.74 23.48
CA ASP A 234 6.74 -14.96 23.36
C ASP A 234 6.37 -14.63 21.90
N LEU A 235 7.11 -15.20 20.93
CA LEU A 235 6.93 -14.91 19.51
C LEU A 235 5.75 -15.69 18.93
N ASN A 236 4.85 -14.97 18.23
CA ASN A 236 3.89 -15.63 17.37
C ASN A 236 4.55 -16.17 16.09
N GLN A 237 3.82 -16.99 15.33
CA GLN A 237 4.33 -17.64 14.12
C GLN A 237 4.89 -16.68 13.06
N TYR A 238 4.38 -15.44 12.98
CA TYR A 238 4.82 -14.45 12.01
C TYR A 238 6.17 -13.84 12.41
N LYS A 239 6.33 -13.49 13.69
CA LYS A 239 7.59 -12.98 14.24
C LYS A 239 8.68 -14.04 14.25
N GLN A 240 8.31 -15.31 14.52
CA GLN A 240 9.26 -16.43 14.56
C GLN A 240 10.10 -16.56 13.28
N ARG A 241 9.54 -16.19 12.13
CA ARG A 241 10.24 -16.25 10.83
C ARG A 241 11.47 -15.35 10.75
N PHE A 242 11.51 -14.31 11.59
CA PHE A 242 12.58 -13.31 11.65
C PHE A 242 13.44 -13.42 12.90
N ALA A 243 13.28 -14.49 13.66
CA ALA A 243 14.03 -14.73 14.87
C ALA A 243 15.46 -15.19 14.55
N ASN A 244 16.39 -14.25 14.51
CA ASN A 244 17.80 -14.52 14.27
C ASN A 244 18.47 -15.16 15.50
N ASP A 245 19.43 -16.05 15.27
CA ASP A 245 20.35 -16.52 16.32
C ASP A 245 21.43 -15.47 16.56
N THR A 246 21.21 -14.62 17.54
CA THR A 246 22.06 -13.48 17.84
C THR A 246 22.07 -13.17 19.34
N PRO A 247 23.20 -12.71 19.90
CA PRO A 247 23.26 -12.20 21.27
C PRO A 247 22.68 -10.78 21.43
N LEU A 248 22.41 -10.07 20.34
CA LEU A 248 21.95 -8.69 20.34
C LEU A 248 20.50 -8.56 20.85
N ARG A 249 20.20 -7.55 21.68
CA ARG A 249 18.90 -7.41 22.36
C ARG A 249 18.25 -6.05 22.14
N THR A 250 19.02 -5.01 21.89
CA THR A 250 18.58 -3.61 21.85
C THR A 250 18.76 -3.00 20.46
N LEU A 251 18.08 -1.88 20.21
CA LEU A 251 18.28 -1.09 19.00
C LEU A 251 19.75 -0.67 18.85
N MET A 252 20.37 -0.16 19.93
CA MET A 252 21.74 0.34 19.88
C MET A 252 22.75 -0.74 19.49
N GLU A 253 22.51 -1.99 19.90
CA GLU A 253 23.38 -3.11 19.54
C GLU A 253 23.22 -3.56 18.08
N VAL A 254 21.98 -3.53 17.52
CA VAL A 254 21.76 -4.00 16.15
C VAL A 254 21.99 -2.92 15.10
N ILE A 255 21.87 -1.64 15.48
CA ILE A 255 22.03 -0.51 14.55
C ILE A 255 23.50 -0.21 14.24
N ASP A 256 24.39 -0.64 15.11
CA ASP A 256 25.84 -0.45 14.90
C ASP A 256 26.28 -1.20 13.63
N GLY A 257 26.82 -0.42 12.69
CA GLY A 257 27.19 -0.92 11.37
C GLY A 257 26.03 -1.31 10.45
N ALA A 258 24.77 -0.94 10.76
CA ALA A 258 23.64 -1.20 9.88
C ALA A 258 23.66 -0.28 8.65
N ASP A 259 23.37 -0.87 7.49
CA ASP A 259 23.25 -0.14 6.21
C ASP A 259 21.89 0.53 6.05
N VAL A 260 20.85 -0.11 6.59
CA VAL A 260 19.46 0.27 6.39
C VAL A 260 18.71 0.28 7.72
N PHE A 261 17.92 1.33 7.92
CA PHE A 261 16.87 1.38 8.94
C PHE A 261 15.51 1.54 8.25
N VAL A 262 14.56 0.69 8.60
CA VAL A 262 13.15 0.79 8.20
C VAL A 262 12.29 0.91 9.44
N GLY A 263 11.68 2.08 9.64
CA GLY A 263 10.75 2.35 10.72
C GLY A 263 9.30 2.29 10.23
N VAL A 264 8.49 1.44 10.88
CA VAL A 264 7.05 1.28 10.65
C VAL A 264 6.36 1.00 12.00
N SER A 265 6.68 1.79 13.00
CA SER A 265 6.28 1.54 14.39
C SER A 265 5.60 2.73 15.06
N GLY A 266 6.32 3.79 15.33
CA GLY A 266 5.83 4.97 16.03
C GLY A 266 6.85 6.09 16.08
N PRO A 267 6.44 7.29 16.52
CA PRO A 267 7.28 8.48 16.48
C PRO A 267 8.47 8.40 17.46
N ASP A 268 9.54 9.11 17.09
CA ASP A 268 10.69 9.42 17.93
C ASP A 268 11.39 8.20 18.59
N VAL A 269 11.37 7.03 17.94
CA VAL A 269 11.98 5.78 18.44
C VAL A 269 13.40 5.54 17.90
N LEU A 270 13.87 6.30 16.91
CA LEU A 270 15.24 6.27 16.42
C LEU A 270 16.01 7.48 16.95
N PRO A 271 16.84 7.34 18.00
CA PRO A 271 17.61 8.45 18.56
C PRO A 271 18.77 8.85 17.62
N ALA A 272 19.21 10.10 17.73
CA ALA A 272 20.28 10.65 16.92
C ALA A 272 21.61 9.86 17.06
N GLU A 273 21.89 9.38 18.26
CA GLU A 273 23.06 8.56 18.56
C GLU A 273 23.06 7.24 17.78
N ALA A 274 21.89 6.64 17.55
CA ALA A 274 21.77 5.44 16.75
C ALA A 274 22.12 5.71 15.27
N VAL A 275 21.73 6.87 14.74
CA VAL A 275 22.08 7.27 13.36
C VAL A 275 23.61 7.42 13.21
N ALA A 276 24.29 7.89 14.22
CA ALA A 276 25.75 8.02 14.21
C ALA A 276 26.48 6.66 14.13
N LEU A 277 25.90 5.60 14.68
CA LEU A 277 26.47 4.25 14.69
C LEU A 277 26.28 3.47 13.39
N MET A 278 25.39 3.91 12.50
CA MET A 278 25.15 3.23 11.23
C MET A 278 26.40 3.20 10.33
N ALA A 279 26.44 2.25 9.42
CA ALA A 279 27.49 2.14 8.40
C ALA A 279 27.62 3.43 7.57
N ALA A 280 28.70 3.58 6.83
CA ALA A 280 28.86 4.67 5.87
C ALA A 280 27.75 4.64 4.81
N ASN A 281 27.28 5.81 4.39
CA ASN A 281 26.22 5.96 3.38
C ASN A 281 24.94 5.14 3.71
N PRO A 282 24.32 5.34 4.88
CA PRO A 282 23.14 4.55 5.26
C PRO A 282 21.87 5.04 4.58
N VAL A 283 20.85 4.19 4.59
CA VAL A 283 19.48 4.52 4.17
C VAL A 283 18.56 4.45 5.38
N ILE A 284 17.78 5.50 5.61
CA ILE A 284 16.82 5.59 6.70
C ILE A 284 15.42 5.87 6.15
N PHE A 285 14.54 4.88 6.23
CA PHE A 285 13.12 5.06 5.94
C PHE A 285 12.33 5.07 7.23
N ALA A 286 11.95 6.27 7.67
CA ALA A 286 11.15 6.51 8.88
C ALA A 286 9.69 6.76 8.47
N CYS A 287 8.89 5.69 8.35
CA CYS A 287 7.60 5.71 7.68
C CYS A 287 6.40 5.85 8.61
N SER A 288 6.61 5.98 9.93
CA SER A 288 5.51 6.19 10.87
C SER A 288 4.76 7.49 10.59
N ASN A 289 3.44 7.44 10.72
CA ASN A 289 2.52 8.57 10.53
C ASN A 289 1.69 8.83 11.79
N PRO A 290 1.40 10.11 12.14
CA PRO A 290 1.77 11.35 11.41
C PRO A 290 3.22 11.83 11.65
N ASP A 291 3.88 11.36 12.69
CA ASP A 291 5.25 11.74 13.01
C ASP A 291 6.19 10.54 12.80
N PRO A 292 7.36 10.76 12.12
CA PRO A 292 8.31 9.68 11.81
C PRO A 292 9.13 9.24 13.03
N GLU A 293 9.79 8.09 12.93
CA GLU A 293 10.68 7.53 13.95
C GLU A 293 11.86 8.46 14.30
N ILE A 294 12.28 9.27 13.34
CA ILE A 294 13.21 10.41 13.50
C ILE A 294 12.85 11.46 12.45
N LYS A 295 12.93 12.73 12.81
CA LYS A 295 12.71 13.82 11.84
C LYS A 295 13.93 13.96 10.92
N PRO A 296 13.74 14.20 9.60
CA PRO A 296 14.85 14.37 8.66
C PRO A 296 15.90 15.39 9.10
N ALA A 297 15.48 16.53 9.65
CA ALA A 297 16.41 17.55 10.15
C ALA A 297 17.33 17.03 11.28
N GLN A 298 16.82 16.16 12.16
CA GLN A 298 17.59 15.55 13.23
C GLN A 298 18.61 14.55 12.69
N ALA A 299 18.21 13.69 11.75
CA ALA A 299 19.09 12.72 11.13
C ALA A 299 20.22 13.41 10.33
N HIS A 300 19.89 14.42 9.52
CA HIS A 300 20.87 15.19 8.75
C HIS A 300 21.81 16.05 9.63
N ALA A 301 21.38 16.46 10.82
CA ALA A 301 22.26 17.14 11.78
C ALA A 301 23.38 16.23 12.32
N VAL A 302 23.15 14.90 12.31
CA VAL A 302 24.16 13.91 12.73
C VAL A 302 25.16 13.63 11.61
N ARG A 303 24.65 13.41 10.37
CA ARG A 303 25.48 13.04 9.22
C ARG A 303 24.84 13.41 7.89
N GLY A 304 25.65 13.76 6.90
CA GLY A 304 25.21 14.23 5.58
C GLY A 304 25.27 13.18 4.46
N ASP A 305 25.80 11.99 4.73
CA ASP A 305 25.98 10.93 3.74
C ASP A 305 24.74 10.00 3.58
N LEU A 306 23.75 10.16 4.43
CA LEU A 306 22.52 9.33 4.43
C LEU A 306 21.53 9.68 3.31
N ILE A 307 20.69 8.70 2.95
CA ILE A 307 19.43 8.91 2.22
C ILE A 307 18.26 8.74 3.19
N MET A 308 17.37 9.72 3.19
CA MET A 308 16.19 9.74 4.06
C MET A 308 14.90 9.63 3.25
N GLY A 309 13.98 8.78 3.70
CA GLY A 309 12.60 8.71 3.23
C GLY A 309 11.62 8.71 4.41
N THR A 310 10.42 9.25 4.20
CA THR A 310 9.34 9.28 5.21
C THR A 310 7.99 9.01 4.57
N GLY A 311 6.97 8.69 5.37
CA GLY A 311 5.58 8.59 4.89
C GLY A 311 4.95 9.94 4.50
N ARG A 312 5.55 11.07 4.89
CA ARG A 312 5.00 12.42 4.73
C ARG A 312 5.30 13.02 3.36
N SER A 313 4.35 13.80 2.85
CA SER A 313 4.47 14.49 1.56
C SER A 313 5.32 15.77 1.59
N ASP A 314 5.59 16.30 2.78
CA ASP A 314 6.35 17.54 2.97
C ASP A 314 7.88 17.33 3.03
N TYR A 315 8.34 16.09 2.86
CA TYR A 315 9.75 15.73 2.78
C TYR A 315 10.11 15.08 1.43
N PRO A 316 11.40 15.09 1.01
CA PRO A 316 11.88 14.28 -0.10
C PRO A 316 11.59 12.78 0.12
N ASN A 317 11.52 12.00 -0.97
CA ASN A 317 11.36 10.55 -0.91
C ASN A 317 10.15 10.11 -0.07
N GLN A 318 8.94 10.49 -0.50
CA GLN A 318 7.71 10.07 0.16
C GLN A 318 7.45 8.58 -0.06
N ILE A 319 7.64 7.78 0.98
CA ILE A 319 7.35 6.34 1.00
C ILE A 319 5.88 6.19 1.41
N ASN A 320 5.00 6.18 0.43
CA ASN A 320 3.56 6.12 0.65
C ASN A 320 2.89 5.13 -0.30
N ASN A 321 2.00 4.30 0.22
CA ASN A 321 1.32 3.23 -0.51
C ASN A 321 0.44 3.70 -1.67
N VAL A 322 0.10 5.00 -1.75
CA VAL A 322 -0.59 5.60 -2.91
C VAL A 322 0.18 5.44 -4.23
N LEU A 323 1.49 5.26 -4.17
CA LEU A 323 2.32 4.95 -5.34
C LEU A 323 2.08 3.55 -5.91
N CYS A 324 1.36 2.69 -5.19
CA CYS A 324 1.16 1.29 -5.55
C CYS A 324 -0.32 0.91 -5.68
N PHE A 325 -1.13 1.05 -4.61
CA PHE A 325 -2.42 0.35 -4.52
C PHE A 325 -3.41 0.68 -5.64
N PRO A 326 -3.54 1.92 -6.14
CA PRO A 326 -4.49 2.18 -7.22
C PRO A 326 -4.09 1.44 -8.50
N PHE A 327 -2.81 1.36 -8.77
CA PHE A 327 -2.27 0.86 -10.02
C PHE A 327 -2.14 -0.67 -10.04
N ILE A 328 -1.80 -1.30 -8.91
CA ILE A 328 -1.77 -2.77 -8.80
C ILE A 328 -3.19 -3.35 -8.96
N PHE A 329 -4.20 -2.67 -8.40
CA PHE A 329 -5.59 -3.05 -8.63
C PHE A 329 -6.02 -2.81 -10.07
N ARG A 330 -5.60 -1.71 -10.73
CA ARG A 330 -5.89 -1.48 -12.14
C ARG A 330 -5.35 -2.62 -13.00
N GLY A 331 -4.10 -3.00 -12.84
CA GLY A 331 -3.52 -4.13 -13.57
C GLY A 331 -4.21 -5.46 -13.28
N ALA A 332 -4.55 -5.71 -12.01
CA ALA A 332 -5.26 -6.93 -11.61
C ALA A 332 -6.69 -7.00 -12.17
N LEU A 333 -7.44 -5.89 -12.16
CA LEU A 333 -8.80 -5.82 -12.71
C LEU A 333 -8.80 -5.98 -14.24
N ASP A 334 -7.88 -5.34 -14.95
CA ASP A 334 -7.80 -5.40 -16.41
C ASP A 334 -7.44 -6.80 -16.91
N ALA A 335 -6.58 -7.51 -16.17
CA ALA A 335 -6.28 -8.92 -16.42
C ALA A 335 -7.37 -9.88 -15.89
N ARG A 336 -8.39 -9.39 -15.20
CA ARG A 336 -9.33 -10.20 -14.40
C ARG A 336 -8.59 -11.25 -13.58
N ALA A 337 -7.53 -10.83 -12.89
CA ALA A 337 -6.71 -11.76 -12.12
C ALA A 337 -7.52 -12.41 -10.99
N SER A 338 -7.27 -13.68 -10.72
CA SER A 338 -7.92 -14.40 -9.61
C SER A 338 -7.35 -13.98 -8.24
N ARG A 339 -6.15 -13.43 -8.22
CA ARG A 339 -5.45 -12.97 -7.03
C ARG A 339 -4.32 -12.02 -7.40
N ILE A 340 -3.79 -11.27 -6.45
CA ILE A 340 -2.53 -10.54 -6.58
C ILE A 340 -1.44 -11.41 -5.93
N ASN A 341 -0.56 -11.97 -6.75
CA ASN A 341 0.52 -12.84 -6.29
C ASN A 341 1.87 -12.12 -6.18
N ASP A 342 2.91 -12.84 -5.74
CA ASP A 342 4.24 -12.28 -5.54
C ASP A 342 4.88 -11.77 -6.83
N ALA A 343 4.65 -12.43 -7.97
CA ALA A 343 5.16 -11.96 -9.27
C ALA A 343 4.59 -10.58 -9.62
N MET A 344 3.31 -10.35 -9.37
CA MET A 344 2.66 -9.05 -9.59
C MET A 344 3.17 -7.99 -8.61
N LYS A 345 3.43 -8.34 -7.35
CA LYS A 345 4.01 -7.42 -6.35
C LYS A 345 5.44 -7.01 -6.75
N ILE A 346 6.27 -7.95 -7.18
CA ILE A 346 7.64 -7.67 -7.65
C ILE A 346 7.61 -6.84 -8.92
N ALA A 347 6.70 -7.13 -9.86
CA ALA A 347 6.53 -6.32 -11.06
C ALA A 347 6.16 -4.86 -10.74
N ALA A 348 5.31 -4.63 -9.73
CA ALA A 348 5.00 -3.30 -9.24
C ALA A 348 6.23 -2.60 -8.63
N VAL A 349 7.05 -3.32 -7.83
CA VAL A 349 8.33 -2.81 -7.29
C VAL A 349 9.23 -2.33 -8.43
N GLU A 350 9.46 -3.16 -9.43
CA GLU A 350 10.37 -2.83 -10.54
C GLU A 350 9.83 -1.69 -11.42
N ALA A 351 8.51 -1.63 -11.64
CA ALA A 351 7.89 -0.54 -12.39
C ALA A 351 8.03 0.83 -11.68
N ILE A 352 7.75 0.88 -10.37
CA ILE A 352 7.91 2.10 -9.55
C ILE A 352 9.38 2.50 -9.50
N ARG A 353 10.27 1.55 -9.23
CA ARG A 353 11.72 1.74 -9.17
C ARG A 353 12.29 2.27 -10.48
N GLY A 354 11.89 1.67 -11.61
CA GLY A 354 12.34 2.06 -12.95
C GLY A 354 11.90 3.49 -13.31
N LEU A 355 10.67 3.85 -12.96
CA LEU A 355 10.12 5.18 -13.27
C LEU A 355 10.90 6.31 -12.59
N ALA A 356 11.42 6.11 -11.38
CA ALA A 356 12.23 7.12 -10.67
C ALA A 356 13.53 7.47 -11.42
N LYS A 357 14.01 6.60 -12.31
CA LYS A 357 15.26 6.78 -13.10
C LYS A 357 15.02 7.51 -14.42
N GLU A 358 13.77 7.65 -14.82
CA GLU A 358 13.42 8.36 -16.05
C GLU A 358 13.41 9.89 -15.84
N PRO A 359 13.66 10.69 -16.89
CA PRO A 359 13.51 12.15 -16.80
C PRO A 359 12.13 12.54 -16.28
N VAL A 360 12.08 13.46 -15.32
CA VAL A 360 10.83 13.89 -14.66
C VAL A 360 10.11 14.91 -15.54
N PRO A 361 8.83 14.69 -15.91
CA PRO A 361 8.06 15.64 -16.73
C PRO A 361 7.81 16.98 -16.03
N ALA A 362 7.66 18.04 -16.81
CA ALA A 362 7.43 19.39 -16.30
C ALA A 362 6.17 19.52 -15.43
N GLU A 363 5.13 18.74 -15.75
CA GLU A 363 3.88 18.72 -14.99
C GLU A 363 4.11 18.16 -13.56
N VAL A 364 4.98 17.15 -13.43
CA VAL A 364 5.34 16.57 -12.13
C VAL A 364 6.17 17.56 -11.30
N LEU A 365 7.13 18.25 -11.93
CA LEU A 365 7.90 19.31 -11.28
C LEU A 365 6.99 20.43 -10.76
N THR A 366 6.05 20.87 -11.60
CA THR A 366 5.05 21.89 -11.23
C THR A 366 4.18 21.45 -10.07
N ALA A 367 3.66 20.21 -10.11
CA ALA A 367 2.83 19.65 -9.05
C ALA A 367 3.60 19.45 -7.73
N ALA A 368 4.91 19.21 -7.81
CA ALA A 368 5.79 19.08 -6.65
C ALA A 368 6.30 20.46 -6.13
N GLY A 369 6.06 21.55 -6.86
CA GLY A 369 6.51 22.90 -6.47
C GLY A 369 8.03 23.08 -6.54
N VAL A 370 8.71 22.34 -7.43
CA VAL A 370 10.17 22.37 -7.58
C VAL A 370 10.57 22.60 -9.04
N SER A 371 11.78 23.10 -9.26
CA SER A 371 12.29 23.37 -10.61
C SER A 371 12.99 22.17 -11.25
N GLU A 372 13.48 21.22 -10.43
CA GLU A 372 14.23 20.05 -10.89
C GLU A 372 14.03 18.89 -9.94
N LEU A 373 13.94 17.68 -10.49
CA LEU A 373 14.04 16.40 -9.79
C LEU A 373 14.81 15.43 -10.70
N ALA A 374 15.82 14.79 -10.16
CA ALA A 374 16.59 13.76 -10.86
C ALA A 374 16.90 12.61 -9.92
N PHE A 375 17.03 11.42 -10.47
CA PHE A 375 17.40 10.22 -9.70
C PHE A 375 18.66 10.47 -8.86
N GLY A 376 18.55 10.27 -7.56
CA GLY A 376 19.61 10.58 -6.59
C GLY A 376 19.08 10.60 -5.17
N LYS A 377 19.86 11.16 -4.23
CA LYS A 377 19.56 11.12 -2.78
C LYS A 377 18.17 11.64 -2.41
N ASP A 378 17.70 12.68 -3.10
CA ASP A 378 16.42 13.33 -2.81
C ASP A 378 15.27 12.85 -3.71
N TYR A 379 15.55 11.91 -4.63
CA TYR A 379 14.55 11.35 -5.55
C TYR A 379 14.86 9.88 -5.87
N VAL A 380 14.61 8.99 -4.93
CA VAL A 380 14.75 7.53 -5.10
C VAL A 380 13.41 6.85 -5.46
N ILE A 381 12.31 7.60 -5.39
CA ILE A 381 10.96 7.11 -5.68
C ILE A 381 10.14 8.20 -6.37
N PRO A 382 9.23 7.85 -7.32
CA PRO A 382 8.38 8.84 -8.01
C PRO A 382 7.49 9.64 -7.05
N LYS A 383 7.02 10.79 -7.50
CA LYS A 383 6.00 11.56 -6.78
C LYS A 383 4.60 10.99 -7.06
N PRO A 384 3.66 11.02 -6.08
CA PRO A 384 2.30 10.49 -6.26
C PRO A 384 1.51 11.11 -7.43
N MET A 385 1.82 12.35 -7.80
CA MET A 385 1.17 13.05 -8.92
C MET A 385 1.76 12.72 -10.30
N ASP A 386 2.73 11.81 -10.38
CA ASP A 386 3.29 11.38 -11.66
C ASP A 386 2.29 10.49 -12.42
N ALA A 387 1.67 11.05 -13.45
CA ALA A 387 0.65 10.36 -14.23
C ALA A 387 1.17 9.07 -14.93
N ARG A 388 2.49 8.96 -15.09
CA ARG A 388 3.12 7.75 -15.68
C ARG A 388 3.04 6.53 -14.77
N LEU A 389 2.77 6.71 -13.47
CA LEU A 389 2.57 5.59 -12.53
C LEU A 389 1.44 4.66 -13.02
N LEU A 390 0.33 5.23 -13.49
CA LEU A 390 -0.79 4.41 -13.95
C LEU A 390 -0.40 3.46 -15.09
N PRO A 391 0.06 3.92 -16.26
CA PRO A 391 0.40 2.99 -17.35
C PRO A 391 1.59 2.09 -17.02
N ARG A 392 2.59 2.57 -16.28
CA ARG A 392 3.79 1.78 -15.96
C ARG A 392 3.50 0.63 -15.00
N VAL A 393 2.88 0.95 -13.86
CA VAL A 393 2.64 -0.04 -12.80
C VAL A 393 1.52 -0.99 -13.20
N ALA A 394 0.38 -0.48 -13.70
CA ALA A 394 -0.74 -1.32 -14.11
C ALA A 394 -0.36 -2.30 -15.22
N ARG A 395 0.43 -1.82 -16.24
CA ARG A 395 0.92 -2.69 -17.31
C ARG A 395 1.83 -3.80 -16.79
N ALA A 396 2.82 -3.46 -15.97
CA ALA A 396 3.75 -4.45 -15.41
C ALA A 396 3.01 -5.51 -14.58
N VAL A 397 2.05 -5.08 -13.77
CA VAL A 397 1.23 -5.97 -12.94
C VAL A 397 0.34 -6.88 -13.78
N ALA A 398 -0.33 -6.34 -14.81
CA ALA A 398 -1.20 -7.11 -15.67
C ALA A 398 -0.42 -8.15 -16.49
N LEU A 399 0.75 -7.79 -17.01
CA LEU A 399 1.64 -8.74 -17.70
C LEU A 399 2.12 -9.84 -16.76
N ALA A 400 2.54 -9.49 -15.54
CA ALA A 400 2.92 -10.49 -14.54
C ALA A 400 1.76 -11.41 -14.15
N ALA A 401 0.51 -10.92 -14.15
CA ALA A 401 -0.67 -11.75 -13.94
C ALA A 401 -0.85 -12.77 -15.06
N VAL A 402 -0.63 -12.38 -16.32
CA VAL A 402 -0.67 -13.29 -17.49
C VAL A 402 0.45 -14.32 -17.39
N GLU A 403 1.69 -13.88 -17.18
CA GLU A 403 2.88 -14.75 -17.14
C GLU A 403 2.81 -15.76 -15.98
N SER A 404 2.26 -15.37 -14.84
CA SER A 404 2.10 -16.24 -13.68
C SER A 404 0.81 -17.07 -13.67
N GLY A 405 0.01 -17.01 -14.76
CA GLY A 405 -1.17 -17.85 -14.96
C GLY A 405 -2.36 -17.51 -14.07
N VAL A 406 -2.43 -16.31 -13.49
CA VAL A 406 -3.57 -15.87 -12.67
C VAL A 406 -4.55 -14.96 -13.42
N ALA A 407 -4.20 -14.50 -14.61
CA ALA A 407 -5.08 -13.73 -15.48
C ALA A 407 -6.16 -14.64 -16.11
N ARG A 408 -7.37 -14.08 -16.33
CA ARG A 408 -8.51 -14.78 -16.95
C ARG A 408 -8.87 -14.25 -18.33
N VAL A 409 -8.27 -13.16 -18.73
CA VAL A 409 -8.43 -12.57 -20.06
C VAL A 409 -7.09 -12.22 -20.66
N ALA A 410 -7.01 -12.27 -21.99
CA ALA A 410 -5.85 -11.77 -22.72
C ALA A 410 -5.85 -10.23 -22.69
N LEU A 411 -4.68 -9.65 -22.59
CA LEU A 411 -4.50 -8.21 -22.70
C LEU A 411 -4.37 -7.81 -24.18
N PRO A 412 -4.89 -6.63 -24.59
CA PRO A 412 -4.59 -6.06 -25.89
C PRO A 412 -3.08 -5.90 -26.10
N ALA A 413 -2.60 -6.05 -27.35
CA ALA A 413 -1.16 -5.94 -27.65
C ALA A 413 -0.59 -4.55 -27.30
N ASP A 414 -1.40 -3.53 -27.41
CA ASP A 414 -1.11 -2.13 -27.11
C ASP A 414 -1.53 -1.70 -25.69
N TYR A 415 -1.85 -2.66 -24.81
CA TYR A 415 -2.31 -2.35 -23.45
C TYR A 415 -1.34 -1.41 -22.73
N MET A 416 -1.82 -0.20 -22.44
CA MET A 416 -1.09 0.87 -21.74
C MET A 416 0.30 1.16 -22.32
N LEU A 417 0.46 1.15 -23.65
CA LEU A 417 1.67 1.55 -24.35
C LEU A 417 1.79 3.08 -24.53
N GLY A 418 0.85 3.85 -24.04
CA GLY A 418 0.81 5.32 -24.18
C GLY A 418 1.84 6.06 -23.36
#